data_a9119a6de315302f78e5548fdb07addd
#
_entry.id   a9119a6de315302f78e5548fdb07addd
#
_cell.length_a   1.000
_cell.length_b   1.000
_cell.length_c   1.000
_cell.angle_alpha   90.00
_cell.angle_beta   90.00
_cell.angle_gamma   90.00
#
_symmetry.space_group_name_H-M   'P 1'
#
loop_
_entity.id
_entity.type
_entity.pdbx_description
1 polymer ?
#
loop_
_entity_poly.entity_id
_entity_poly.type
_entity_poly.pdbx_seq_one_letter_code
_entity_poly.pdbx_strand_id
1 'polypeptide(L)'
;MRGKCYPITDALIEGKSEPRIPKSPKWRVIARVSDRMYVLCATFDSHVRFAPLYIHSYKLCAPHKILEATMMNQTYHSYEEITAIPDRLRWLRHSKGLMQREAAQIAGVSRSVYIEIERGITRRLPGCLILNLSQFYGVPVSDFLDEYNRFLFDGQAQRIRAYRKKLGMGRKPFCRFTGVPLSSLRGWEDGKKEVSFKCWERYFKGKA
;
A
#
# COMPACT_ATOMS: atom_id res chain seq x y z
N MET A 1 -25.06 -21.35 8.04
CA MET A 1 -25.84 -20.82 9.18
C MET A 1 -25.65 -19.32 9.21
N ARG A 2 -26.72 -18.54 9.07
CA ARG A 2 -26.65 -17.08 9.13
C ARG A 2 -26.59 -16.68 10.62
N GLY A 3 -25.42 -16.19 11.07
CA GLY A 3 -25.28 -15.64 12.42
C GLY A 3 -26.16 -14.39 12.58
N LYS A 4 -27.00 -14.37 13.60
CA LYS A 4 -27.75 -13.17 13.97
C LYS A 4 -26.79 -12.15 14.56
N CYS A 5 -26.64 -10.99 13.90
CA CYS A 5 -25.92 -9.85 14.45
C CYS A 5 -26.85 -9.11 15.43
N TYR A 6 -26.38 -8.89 16.64
CA TYR A 6 -27.09 -8.08 17.65
C TYR A 6 -26.47 -6.69 17.68
N PRO A 7 -27.26 -5.61 17.72
CA PRO A 7 -26.73 -4.27 17.85
C PRO A 7 -26.12 -4.08 19.25
N ILE A 8 -24.94 -3.50 19.28
CA ILE A 8 -24.33 -3.01 20.53
C ILE A 8 -24.99 -1.66 20.81
N THR A 9 -25.76 -1.61 21.89
CA THR A 9 -26.37 -0.36 22.34
C THR A 9 -25.40 0.41 23.23
N ASP A 10 -25.58 1.73 23.31
CA ASP A 10 -24.78 2.61 24.18
C ASP A 10 -24.76 2.18 25.65
N ALA A 11 -25.75 1.41 26.08
CA ALA A 11 -25.83 0.80 27.43
C ALA A 11 -24.64 -0.12 27.77
N LEU A 12 -24.00 -0.74 26.77
CA LEU A 12 -22.77 -1.52 26.95
C LEU A 12 -21.56 -0.63 27.26
N ILE A 13 -21.58 0.60 26.80
CA ILE A 13 -20.50 1.57 26.95
C ILE A 13 -20.50 2.19 28.31
N GLU A 14 -21.70 2.40 28.89
CA GLU A 14 -21.90 3.05 30.19
C GLU A 14 -21.93 2.08 31.38
N GLY A 15 -21.75 0.76 31.14
CA GLY A 15 -21.79 -0.26 32.23
C GLY A 15 -23.16 -0.46 32.87
N LYS A 16 -24.24 0.04 32.26
CA LYS A 16 -25.56 0.11 32.87
C LYS A 16 -26.46 -1.13 32.71
N SER A 17 -26.15 -2.06 31.84
CA SER A 17 -26.74 -3.42 31.81
C SER A 17 -26.05 -4.31 30.79
N GLU A 18 -25.70 -5.53 31.14
CA GLU A 18 -25.27 -6.53 30.16
C GLU A 18 -26.45 -6.91 29.24
N PRO A 19 -26.32 -6.85 27.93
CA PRO A 19 -27.37 -7.37 27.07
C PRO A 19 -27.51 -8.88 27.30
N ARG A 20 -28.72 -9.41 27.28
CA ARG A 20 -28.99 -10.85 27.36
C ARG A 20 -28.46 -11.52 26.06
N ILE A 21 -27.21 -11.90 26.09
CA ILE A 21 -26.54 -12.67 25.02
C ILE A 21 -26.88 -14.15 25.28
N PRO A 22 -27.16 -14.96 24.23
CA PRO A 22 -27.40 -16.39 24.37
C PRO A 22 -26.28 -17.08 25.13
N LYS A 23 -26.60 -18.13 25.88
CA LYS A 23 -25.75 -18.81 26.88
C LYS A 23 -24.39 -19.31 26.41
N SER A 24 -24.06 -19.23 25.12
CA SER A 24 -22.72 -19.46 24.57
C SER A 24 -22.64 -18.96 23.11
N PRO A 25 -21.58 -18.25 22.72
CA PRO A 25 -20.42 -17.86 23.52
C PRO A 25 -20.64 -16.59 24.34
N LYS A 26 -19.91 -16.43 25.43
CA LYS A 26 -19.86 -15.18 26.18
C LYS A 26 -18.97 -14.20 25.44
N TRP A 27 -19.54 -13.10 24.97
CA TRP A 27 -18.81 -12.04 24.28
C TRP A 27 -18.38 -10.96 25.28
N ARG A 28 -17.12 -10.52 25.19
CA ARG A 28 -16.60 -9.40 25.96
C ARG A 28 -15.97 -8.37 25.02
N VAL A 29 -16.15 -7.10 25.35
CA VAL A 29 -15.38 -6.01 24.71
C VAL A 29 -13.98 -6.05 25.29
N ILE A 30 -12.97 -6.27 24.47
CA ILE A 30 -11.57 -6.35 24.91
C ILE A 30 -10.85 -5.01 24.74
N ALA A 31 -11.21 -4.25 23.73
CA ALA A 31 -10.57 -2.97 23.45
C ALA A 31 -11.51 -2.02 22.72
N ARG A 32 -11.40 -0.74 23.05
CA ARG A 32 -11.97 0.37 22.28
C ARG A 32 -10.89 0.87 21.34
N VAL A 33 -11.13 0.77 20.03
CA VAL A 33 -10.16 1.16 19.00
C VAL A 33 -10.37 2.62 18.57
N SER A 34 -11.63 3.11 18.65
CA SER A 34 -12.00 4.51 18.42
C SER A 34 -13.36 4.79 19.03
N ASP A 35 -13.85 6.04 18.94
CA ASP A 35 -15.15 6.43 19.50
C ASP A 35 -16.35 5.63 18.99
N ARG A 36 -16.19 4.88 17.92
CA ARG A 36 -17.24 4.04 17.31
C ARG A 36 -16.79 2.64 16.92
N MET A 37 -15.60 2.19 17.36
CA MET A 37 -15.07 0.85 17.04
C MET A 37 -14.69 0.09 18.31
N TYR A 38 -15.19 -1.13 18.42
CA TYR A 38 -14.95 -2.03 19.56
C TYR A 38 -14.47 -3.38 19.06
N VAL A 39 -13.58 -4.01 19.83
CA VAL A 39 -13.17 -5.40 19.63
C VAL A 39 -13.97 -6.27 20.59
N LEU A 40 -14.73 -7.20 20.04
CA LEU A 40 -15.45 -8.21 20.80
C LEU A 40 -14.70 -9.52 20.79
N CYS A 41 -14.63 -10.18 21.93
CA CYS A 41 -14.06 -11.51 22.07
C CYS A 41 -15.11 -12.49 22.57
N ALA A 42 -15.15 -13.68 21.98
CA ALA A 42 -15.94 -14.79 22.48
C ALA A 42 -15.09 -15.69 23.36
N THR A 43 -15.54 -15.97 24.59
CA THR A 43 -14.90 -16.96 25.45
C THR A 43 -15.69 -18.25 25.42
N PHE A 44 -15.03 -19.34 25.01
CA PHE A 44 -15.53 -20.71 25.11
C PHE A 44 -14.70 -21.45 26.17
N ASP A 45 -15.37 -22.05 27.16
CA ASP A 45 -14.77 -22.93 28.17
C ASP A 45 -13.25 -22.96 28.26
N SER A 46 -12.68 -22.07 29.08
CA SER A 46 -11.23 -21.94 29.36
C SER A 46 -10.27 -21.64 28.20
N HIS A 47 -10.73 -21.62 26.95
CA HIS A 47 -9.91 -21.21 25.81
C HIS A 47 -10.45 -19.93 25.17
N VAL A 48 -9.64 -18.86 25.20
CA VAL A 48 -9.95 -17.61 24.50
C VAL A 48 -9.67 -17.85 23.00
N ARG A 49 -10.73 -18.00 22.20
CA ARG A 49 -10.63 -17.93 20.75
C ARG A 49 -10.97 -16.52 20.32
N PHE A 50 -10.00 -15.82 19.78
CA PHE A 50 -10.19 -14.49 19.23
C PHE A 50 -11.01 -14.59 17.93
N ALA A 51 -12.25 -14.16 17.98
CA ALA A 51 -13.03 -13.84 16.80
C ALA A 51 -13.27 -12.32 16.80
N PRO A 52 -12.37 -11.51 16.25
CA PRO A 52 -12.55 -10.07 16.22
C PRO A 52 -13.71 -9.75 15.29
N LEU A 53 -14.85 -9.41 15.86
CA LEU A 53 -16.00 -8.85 15.18
C LEU A 53 -15.95 -7.32 15.33
N TYR A 54 -15.81 -6.63 14.21
CA TYR A 54 -15.82 -5.17 14.17
C TYR A 54 -17.14 -4.69 13.62
N ILE A 55 -17.85 -3.96 14.43
CA ILE A 55 -19.10 -3.31 14.04
C ILE A 55 -18.82 -1.81 13.97
N HIS A 56 -18.70 -1.31 12.76
CA HIS A 56 -18.72 0.12 12.48
C HIS A 56 -19.99 0.41 11.68
N SER A 57 -20.94 1.14 12.26
CA SER A 57 -22.15 1.64 11.58
C SER A 57 -22.71 0.66 10.53
N TYR A 58 -23.08 -0.55 10.97
CA TYR A 58 -23.71 -1.60 10.14
C TYR A 58 -22.83 -2.28 9.09
N LYS A 59 -21.51 -2.00 9.02
CA LYS A 59 -20.59 -2.77 8.18
C LYS A 59 -19.67 -3.61 9.05
N LEU A 60 -19.76 -4.94 8.90
CA LEU A 60 -18.75 -5.87 9.41
C LEU A 60 -17.43 -5.60 8.69
N CYS A 61 -16.48 -4.94 9.34
CA CYS A 61 -15.12 -4.86 8.82
C CYS A 61 -14.44 -6.22 9.00
N ALA A 62 -13.81 -6.73 7.94
CA ALA A 62 -13.11 -7.99 8.01
C ALA A 62 -11.97 -7.93 9.05
N PRO A 63 -11.86 -8.94 9.94
CA PRO A 63 -10.90 -8.97 11.04
C PRO A 63 -9.45 -8.70 10.63
N HIS A 64 -9.04 -9.21 9.46
CA HIS A 64 -7.68 -9.07 8.95
C HIS A 64 -7.26 -7.61 8.71
N LYS A 65 -8.19 -6.72 8.39
CA LYS A 65 -7.87 -5.30 8.09
C LYS A 65 -7.43 -4.52 9.32
N ILE A 66 -8.04 -4.81 10.45
CA ILE A 66 -7.67 -4.15 11.69
C ILE A 66 -6.40 -4.76 12.23
N LEU A 67 -6.22 -6.06 12.05
CA LEU A 67 -4.97 -6.71 12.38
C LEU A 67 -3.83 -6.08 11.55
N GLU A 68 -4.01 -5.90 10.24
CA GLU A 68 -3.02 -5.21 9.41
C GLU A 68 -2.74 -3.77 9.88
N ALA A 69 -3.79 -2.98 10.17
CA ALA A 69 -3.64 -1.62 10.67
C ALA A 69 -2.95 -1.59 12.05
N THR A 70 -3.32 -2.51 12.93
CA THR A 70 -2.70 -2.63 14.25
C THR A 70 -1.24 -3.03 14.14
N MET A 71 -0.91 -3.99 13.29
CA MET A 71 0.49 -4.39 13.03
C MET A 71 1.31 -3.24 12.44
N MET A 72 0.75 -2.47 11.51
CA MET A 72 1.42 -1.29 10.96
C MET A 72 1.70 -0.24 12.04
N ASN A 73 0.72 0.04 12.91
CA ASN A 73 0.89 0.99 14.02
C ASN A 73 1.84 0.48 15.11
N GLN A 74 1.98 -0.85 15.28
CA GLN A 74 2.99 -1.43 16.17
C GLN A 74 4.38 -1.41 15.58
N THR A 75 4.50 -1.49 14.24
CA THR A 75 5.79 -1.51 13.54
C THR A 75 6.35 -0.09 13.36
N TYR A 76 5.50 0.88 13.08
CA TYR A 76 5.88 2.27 12.81
C TYR A 76 5.11 3.23 13.72
N HIS A 77 5.80 4.11 14.41
CA HIS A 77 5.18 5.11 15.29
C HIS A 77 4.76 6.37 14.52
N SER A 78 5.45 6.66 13.42
CA SER A 78 5.14 7.80 12.56
C SER A 78 5.33 7.45 11.06
N TYR A 79 4.76 8.27 10.20
CA TYR A 79 4.88 8.11 8.74
C TYR A 79 6.33 8.28 8.27
N GLU A 80 7.08 9.15 8.93
CA GLU A 80 8.46 9.51 8.59
C GLU A 80 9.44 8.35 8.79
N GLU A 81 9.13 7.42 9.69
CA GLU A 81 9.93 6.21 9.93
C GLU A 81 9.85 5.20 8.79
N ILE A 82 8.81 5.30 7.96
CA ILE A 82 8.56 4.34 6.91
C ILE A 82 9.44 4.64 5.70
N THR A 83 10.40 3.78 5.43
CA THR A 83 11.29 3.91 4.26
C THR A 83 10.76 3.17 3.02
N ALA A 84 10.06 2.06 3.22
CA ALA A 84 9.56 1.24 2.13
C ALA A 84 8.27 1.82 1.52
N ILE A 85 8.26 2.05 0.22
CA ILE A 85 7.08 2.60 -0.50
C ILE A 85 5.82 1.74 -0.30
N PRO A 86 5.86 0.39 -0.37
CA PRO A 86 4.68 -0.43 -0.10
C PRO A 86 4.06 -0.18 1.26
N ASP A 87 4.88 0.00 2.30
CA ASP A 87 4.42 0.25 3.65
C ASP A 87 3.87 1.68 3.82
N ARG A 88 4.48 2.68 3.16
CA ARG A 88 3.91 4.05 3.08
C ARG A 88 2.50 4.03 2.48
N LEU A 89 2.31 3.30 1.39
CA LEU A 89 0.99 3.17 0.75
C LEU A 89 -0.04 2.52 1.68
N ARG A 90 0.34 1.44 2.38
CA ARG A 90 -0.53 0.79 3.37
C ARG A 90 -0.86 1.73 4.52
N TRP A 91 0.14 2.41 5.08
CA TRP A 91 -0.04 3.37 6.16
C TRP A 91 -1.03 4.46 5.78
N LEU A 92 -0.80 5.14 4.64
CA LEU A 92 -1.66 6.20 4.13
C LEU A 92 -3.09 5.71 3.87
N ARG A 93 -3.24 4.52 3.33
CA ARG A 93 -4.56 3.91 3.11
C ARG A 93 -5.28 3.64 4.44
N HIS A 94 -4.59 3.06 5.41
CA HIS A 94 -5.15 2.76 6.74
C HIS A 94 -5.46 4.02 7.53
N SER A 95 -4.63 5.06 7.45
CA SER A 95 -4.86 6.35 8.13
C SER A 95 -6.16 7.03 7.69
N LYS A 96 -6.60 6.78 6.45
CA LYS A 96 -7.88 7.28 5.91
C LYS A 96 -9.01 6.24 5.98
N GLY A 97 -8.79 5.07 6.58
CA GLY A 97 -9.78 4.00 6.67
C GLY A 97 -10.19 3.38 5.32
N LEU A 98 -9.39 3.57 4.27
CA LEU A 98 -9.73 3.15 2.91
C LEU A 98 -9.49 1.65 2.70
N MET A 99 -10.34 1.06 1.86
CA MET A 99 -10.10 -0.26 1.28
C MET A 99 -9.14 -0.16 0.10
N GLN A 100 -8.43 -1.26 -0.22
CA GLN A 100 -7.57 -1.34 -1.41
C GLN A 100 -8.29 -1.00 -2.71
N ARG A 101 -9.60 -1.33 -2.82
CA ARG A 101 -10.41 -0.97 -3.97
C ARG A 101 -10.59 0.54 -4.10
N GLU A 102 -10.86 1.21 -3.00
CA GLU A 102 -11.08 2.66 -2.95
C GLU A 102 -9.77 3.41 -3.24
N ALA A 103 -8.67 2.97 -2.61
CA ALA A 103 -7.35 3.53 -2.87
C ALA A 103 -6.90 3.31 -4.33
N ALA A 104 -7.21 2.16 -4.93
CA ALA A 104 -6.93 1.90 -6.34
C ALA A 104 -7.72 2.83 -7.27
N GLN A 105 -9.00 3.10 -6.97
CA GLN A 105 -9.82 4.05 -7.72
C GLN A 105 -9.24 5.47 -7.65
N ILE A 106 -8.85 5.92 -6.44
CA ILE A 106 -8.20 7.22 -6.24
C ILE A 106 -6.88 7.28 -7.02
N ALA A 107 -6.08 6.23 -6.96
CA ALA A 107 -4.81 6.12 -7.67
C ALA A 107 -4.95 6.07 -9.20
N GLY A 108 -6.14 5.79 -9.72
CA GLY A 108 -6.38 5.64 -11.16
C GLY A 108 -5.81 4.34 -11.75
N VAL A 109 -5.72 3.27 -10.95
CA VAL A 109 -5.21 1.96 -11.36
C VAL A 109 -6.21 0.84 -11.02
N SER A 110 -6.02 -0.34 -11.60
CA SER A 110 -6.83 -1.50 -11.23
C SER A 110 -6.49 -1.98 -9.81
N ARG A 111 -7.47 -2.61 -9.14
CA ARG A 111 -7.28 -3.15 -7.80
C ARG A 111 -6.12 -4.16 -7.74
N SER A 112 -5.94 -5.00 -8.75
CA SER A 112 -4.87 -5.98 -8.82
C SER A 112 -3.49 -5.32 -8.84
N VAL A 113 -3.32 -4.30 -9.67
CA VAL A 113 -2.08 -3.51 -9.74
C VAL A 113 -1.79 -2.84 -8.40
N TYR A 114 -2.80 -2.25 -7.75
CA TYR A 114 -2.62 -1.62 -6.45
C TYR A 114 -2.17 -2.63 -5.38
N ILE A 115 -2.80 -3.82 -5.35
CA ILE A 115 -2.42 -4.90 -4.43
C ILE A 115 -0.98 -5.38 -4.66
N GLU A 116 -0.56 -5.54 -5.92
CA GLU A 116 0.81 -5.94 -6.25
C GLU A 116 1.84 -4.91 -5.78
N ILE A 117 1.53 -3.62 -5.90
CA ILE A 117 2.37 -2.53 -5.40
C ILE A 117 2.45 -2.58 -3.87
N GLU A 118 1.32 -2.67 -3.16
CA GLU A 118 1.31 -2.77 -1.70
C GLU A 118 2.04 -4.01 -1.17
N ARG A 119 2.08 -5.10 -1.94
CA ARG A 119 2.82 -6.31 -1.60
C ARG A 119 4.31 -6.25 -1.96
N GLY A 120 4.73 -5.19 -2.65
CA GLY A 120 6.10 -5.07 -3.14
C GLY A 120 6.45 -6.05 -4.28
N ILE A 121 5.44 -6.67 -4.92
CA ILE A 121 5.63 -7.61 -6.03
C ILE A 121 6.10 -6.84 -7.27
N THR A 122 5.45 -5.73 -7.59
CA THR A 122 5.89 -4.82 -8.64
C THR A 122 6.60 -3.62 -8.03
N ARG A 123 7.76 -3.28 -8.60
CA ARG A 123 8.54 -2.11 -8.20
C ARG A 123 8.21 -0.87 -9.03
N ARG A 124 7.57 -1.05 -10.18
CA ARG A 124 7.17 0.05 -11.04
C ARG A 124 5.90 0.70 -10.51
N LEU A 125 5.96 1.99 -10.27
CA LEU A 125 4.80 2.80 -9.92
C LEU A 125 4.33 3.61 -11.15
N PRO A 126 3.07 3.46 -11.58
CA PRO A 126 2.51 4.30 -12.62
C PRO A 126 2.52 5.78 -12.22
N GLY A 127 2.87 6.68 -13.14
CA GLY A 127 2.93 8.12 -12.85
C GLY A 127 1.59 8.69 -12.37
N CYS A 128 0.46 8.22 -12.91
CA CYS A 128 -0.87 8.61 -12.44
C CYS A 128 -1.11 8.24 -10.98
N LEU A 129 -0.68 7.04 -10.55
CA LEU A 129 -0.77 6.61 -9.16
C LEU A 129 -0.01 7.57 -8.24
N ILE A 130 1.24 7.89 -8.59
CA ILE A 130 2.09 8.77 -7.79
C ILE A 130 1.43 10.15 -7.62
N LEU A 131 0.99 10.76 -8.72
CA LEU A 131 0.39 12.09 -8.71
C LEU A 131 -0.94 12.12 -7.95
N ASN A 132 -1.83 11.19 -8.24
CA ASN A 132 -3.16 11.14 -7.63
C ASN A 132 -3.08 10.88 -6.12
N LEU A 133 -2.21 9.95 -5.69
CA LEU A 133 -2.05 9.66 -4.27
C LEU A 133 -1.33 10.79 -3.52
N SER A 134 -0.31 11.40 -4.13
CA SER A 134 0.34 12.59 -3.57
C SER A 134 -0.66 13.71 -3.30
N GLN A 135 -1.51 14.02 -4.28
CA GLN A 135 -2.55 15.03 -4.16
C GLN A 135 -3.60 14.65 -3.10
N PHE A 136 -4.08 13.41 -3.12
CA PHE A 136 -5.14 12.96 -2.21
C PHE A 136 -4.69 12.92 -0.75
N TYR A 137 -3.48 12.42 -0.48
CA TYR A 137 -2.95 12.31 0.88
C TYR A 137 -2.26 13.57 1.37
N GLY A 138 -1.96 14.52 0.47
CA GLY A 138 -1.22 15.74 0.81
C GLY A 138 0.25 15.49 1.14
N VAL A 139 0.85 14.43 0.58
CA VAL A 139 2.26 14.07 0.76
C VAL A 139 3.07 14.39 -0.50
N PRO A 140 4.36 14.74 -0.37
CA PRO A 140 5.16 15.07 -1.53
C PRO A 140 5.35 13.86 -2.47
N VAL A 141 5.42 14.13 -3.77
CA VAL A 141 5.67 13.12 -4.81
C VAL A 141 6.94 12.30 -4.53
N SER A 142 7.97 12.96 -3.96
CA SER A 142 9.24 12.32 -3.58
C SER A 142 9.09 11.12 -2.67
N ASP A 143 8.03 11.05 -1.87
CA ASP A 143 7.78 9.97 -0.91
C ASP A 143 7.42 8.64 -1.60
N PHE A 144 6.96 8.73 -2.84
CA PHE A 144 6.64 7.57 -3.69
C PHE A 144 7.73 7.26 -4.72
N LEU A 145 8.87 8.00 -4.70
CA LEU A 145 9.92 7.85 -5.68
C LEU A 145 11.18 7.23 -5.05
N ASP A 146 11.37 5.93 -5.22
CA ASP A 146 12.69 5.33 -5.11
C ASP A 146 13.57 5.74 -6.30
N GLU A 147 14.82 5.32 -6.32
CA GLU A 147 15.77 5.67 -7.37
C GLU A 147 15.30 5.24 -8.78
N TYR A 148 14.67 4.05 -8.87
CA TYR A 148 14.13 3.55 -10.12
C TYR A 148 12.89 4.32 -10.59
N ASN A 149 11.92 4.55 -9.70
CA ASN A 149 10.71 5.29 -10.06
C ASN A 149 11.02 6.76 -10.36
N ARG A 150 12.01 7.36 -9.68
CA ARG A 150 12.52 8.70 -9.99
C ARG A 150 13.15 8.74 -11.40
N PHE A 151 13.94 7.72 -11.75
CA PHE A 151 14.52 7.61 -13.09
C PHE A 151 13.44 7.56 -14.19
N LEU A 152 12.33 6.85 -13.95
CA LEU A 152 11.22 6.81 -14.90
C LEU A 152 10.43 8.12 -14.92
N PHE A 153 10.12 8.67 -13.75
CA PHE A 153 9.27 9.85 -13.56
C PHE A 153 9.90 11.11 -14.12
N ASP A 154 11.19 11.32 -13.92
CA ASP A 154 11.96 12.48 -14.41
C ASP A 154 12.25 12.39 -15.92
N GLY A 155 11.80 11.33 -16.59
CA GLY A 155 11.97 11.16 -18.03
C GLY A 155 13.19 10.31 -18.40
N GLN A 156 13.02 9.00 -18.35
CA GLN A 156 14.06 8.01 -18.67
C GLN A 156 14.78 8.27 -20.00
N ALA A 157 14.02 8.70 -21.03
CA ALA A 157 14.57 8.89 -22.38
C ALA A 157 15.64 9.99 -22.41
N GLN A 158 15.37 11.11 -21.73
CA GLN A 158 16.30 12.23 -21.62
C GLN A 158 17.53 11.83 -20.80
N ARG A 159 17.34 11.14 -19.68
CA ARG A 159 18.43 10.67 -18.81
C ARG A 159 19.35 9.69 -19.53
N ILE A 160 18.80 8.73 -20.26
CA ILE A 160 19.60 7.78 -21.06
C ILE A 160 20.40 8.49 -22.15
N ARG A 161 19.77 9.42 -22.89
CA ARG A 161 20.46 10.22 -23.92
C ARG A 161 21.57 11.07 -23.30
N ALA A 162 21.31 11.72 -22.17
CA ALA A 162 22.29 12.54 -21.46
C ALA A 162 23.49 11.69 -21.02
N TYR A 163 23.23 10.52 -20.40
CA TYR A 163 24.30 9.60 -19.99
C TYR A 163 25.15 9.14 -21.17
N ARG A 164 24.53 8.72 -22.28
CA ARG A 164 25.25 8.33 -23.50
C ARG A 164 26.08 9.47 -24.09
N LYS A 165 25.52 10.68 -24.17
CA LYS A 165 26.22 11.88 -24.65
C LYS A 165 27.38 12.25 -23.74
N LYS A 166 27.23 12.15 -22.40
CA LYS A 166 28.30 12.39 -21.43
C LYS A 166 29.51 11.48 -21.68
N LEU A 167 29.26 10.25 -22.14
CA LEU A 167 30.33 9.33 -22.53
C LEU A 167 30.90 9.58 -23.95
N GLY A 168 30.40 10.58 -24.66
CA GLY A 168 30.83 10.88 -26.05
C GLY A 168 30.47 9.80 -27.07
N MET A 169 29.51 8.91 -26.75
CA MET A 169 29.23 7.73 -27.54
C MET A 169 27.98 7.87 -28.41
N GLY A 170 28.08 7.38 -29.66
CA GLY A 170 26.93 7.11 -30.51
C GLY A 170 26.14 5.87 -29.97
N ARG A 171 24.92 5.63 -30.51
CA ARG A 171 24.07 4.51 -30.08
C ARG A 171 24.77 3.14 -30.21
N LYS A 172 25.42 2.88 -31.37
CA LYS A 172 26.10 1.59 -31.61
C LYS A 172 27.29 1.34 -30.66
N PRO A 173 28.25 2.30 -30.48
CA PRO A 173 29.31 2.17 -29.49
C PRO A 173 28.79 2.00 -28.06
N PHE A 174 27.79 2.76 -27.68
CA PHE A 174 27.17 2.64 -26.35
C PHE A 174 26.57 1.25 -26.11
N CYS A 175 25.90 0.68 -27.10
CA CYS A 175 25.36 -0.69 -27.01
C CYS A 175 26.48 -1.73 -26.83
N ARG A 176 27.61 -1.58 -27.54
CA ARG A 176 28.77 -2.47 -27.39
C ARG A 176 29.38 -2.34 -25.99
N PHE A 177 29.49 -1.12 -25.48
CA PHE A 177 30.06 -0.84 -24.17
C PHE A 177 29.20 -1.35 -23.03
N THR A 178 27.87 -1.17 -23.10
CA THR A 178 26.93 -1.54 -22.02
C THR A 178 26.35 -2.93 -22.16
N GLY A 179 26.42 -3.56 -23.33
CA GLY A 179 25.73 -4.81 -23.63
C GLY A 179 24.23 -4.68 -23.89
N VAL A 180 23.69 -3.45 -23.98
CA VAL A 180 22.29 -3.19 -24.29
C VAL A 180 21.99 -3.46 -25.77
N PRO A 181 20.92 -4.22 -26.10
CA PRO A 181 20.49 -4.39 -27.49
C PRO A 181 20.10 -3.04 -28.12
N LEU A 182 20.51 -2.80 -29.38
CA LEU A 182 20.24 -1.53 -30.06
C LEU A 182 18.74 -1.22 -30.20
N SER A 183 17.93 -2.26 -30.41
CA SER A 183 16.47 -2.12 -30.48
C SER A 183 15.85 -1.66 -29.13
N SER A 184 16.39 -2.15 -28.01
CA SER A 184 15.98 -1.74 -26.68
C SER A 184 16.38 -0.29 -26.39
N LEU A 185 17.64 0.05 -26.68
CA LEU A 185 18.14 1.43 -26.49
C LEU A 185 17.31 2.44 -27.30
N ARG A 186 17.03 2.13 -28.57
CA ARG A 186 16.17 2.98 -29.42
C ARG A 186 14.77 3.13 -28.79
N GLY A 187 14.14 2.00 -28.40
CA GLY A 187 12.81 2.04 -27.77
C GLY A 187 12.77 2.89 -26.49
N TRP A 188 13.81 2.84 -25.67
CA TRP A 188 13.92 3.62 -24.44
C TRP A 188 14.19 5.11 -24.72
N GLU A 189 15.12 5.44 -25.61
CA GLU A 189 15.43 6.82 -25.99
C GLU A 189 14.30 7.50 -26.76
N ASP A 190 13.52 6.74 -27.53
CA ASP A 190 12.38 7.27 -28.28
C ASP A 190 11.08 7.30 -27.45
N GLY A 191 11.13 6.87 -26.17
CA GLY A 191 9.99 6.86 -25.27
C GLY A 191 8.92 5.81 -25.60
N LYS A 192 9.20 4.91 -26.56
CA LYS A 192 8.26 3.85 -26.98
C LYS A 192 8.18 2.69 -26.01
N LYS A 193 9.22 2.49 -25.21
CA LYS A 193 9.32 1.43 -24.21
C LYS A 193 9.89 1.99 -22.92
N GLU A 194 9.39 1.48 -21.81
CA GLU A 194 9.98 1.76 -20.50
C GLU A 194 11.10 0.78 -20.18
N VAL A 195 12.09 1.25 -19.43
CA VAL A 195 13.17 0.42 -18.92
C VAL A 195 12.64 -0.44 -17.78
N SER A 196 12.77 -1.77 -17.86
CA SER A 196 12.41 -2.64 -16.74
C SER A 196 13.39 -2.47 -15.57
N PHE A 197 12.93 -2.79 -14.34
CA PHE A 197 13.79 -2.70 -13.14
C PHE A 197 15.12 -3.45 -13.31
N LYS A 198 15.09 -4.69 -13.85
CA LYS A 198 16.32 -5.46 -14.11
C LYS A 198 17.28 -4.76 -15.07
N CYS A 199 16.75 -4.13 -16.14
CA CYS A 199 17.58 -3.39 -17.09
C CYS A 199 18.12 -2.11 -16.48
N TRP A 200 17.30 -1.40 -15.70
CA TRP A 200 17.75 -0.20 -15.00
C TRP A 200 18.87 -0.55 -13.99
N GLU A 201 18.65 -1.54 -13.15
CA GLU A 201 19.64 -1.97 -12.15
C GLU A 201 20.98 -2.36 -12.81
N ARG A 202 20.92 -3.09 -13.92
CA ARG A 202 22.11 -3.57 -14.64
C ARG A 202 22.87 -2.47 -15.36
N TYR A 203 22.18 -1.52 -15.98
CA TYR A 203 22.78 -0.60 -16.93
C TYR A 203 22.85 0.86 -16.46
N PHE A 204 21.93 1.30 -15.61
CA PHE A 204 21.73 2.71 -15.32
C PHE A 204 21.82 3.09 -13.85
N LYS A 205 21.66 2.15 -12.91
CA LYS A 205 21.70 2.43 -11.47
C LYS A 205 23.01 3.14 -11.10
N GLY A 206 22.88 4.33 -10.48
CA GLY A 206 24.01 5.18 -10.09
C GLY A 206 24.79 5.81 -11.22
N LYS A 207 24.32 5.71 -12.49
CA LYS A 207 25.06 6.19 -13.67
C LYS A 207 24.30 7.22 -14.50
N ALA A 208 22.96 7.16 -14.51
CA ALA A 208 22.10 7.99 -15.35
C ALA A 208 21.06 8.78 -14.55
#